data_633f4838198da425b168a37278ae55b5
#
_entry.id   633f4838198da425b168a37278ae55b5
#
_cell.length_a   1.000
_cell.length_b   1.000
_cell.length_c   1.000
_cell.angle_alpha   90.00
_cell.angle_beta   90.00
_cell.angle_gamma   90.00
#
_symmetry.space_group_name_H-M   'P 1'
#
loop_
_entity.id
_entity.type
_entity.pdbx_description
1 polymer ?
#
loop_
_entity_poly.entity_id
_entity_poly.type
_entity_poly.pdbx_seq_one_letter_code
_entity_poly.pdbx_strand_id
1 'polypeptide(L)'
;MTEKSVFIGQKPVRNYVLACLTSLYSGSNKVVVKARGRAICRAVDTVEMLRRSMKDLQLENIMLSTEEVAREQGRKSNVSAIEITLSKP
;
A
#
# COMPACT_ATOMS: atom_id res chain seq x y z
N MET A 1 -6.82 7.77 -15.33
CA MET A 1 -6.96 7.47 -14.66
C MET A 1 -6.50 6.96 -14.12
N THR A 2 -6.49 6.87 -13.14
CA THR A 2 -5.69 6.60 -12.95
C THR A 2 -5.27 6.31 -11.59
N GLU A 3 -5.64 5.15 -11.21
CA GLU A 3 -5.36 4.62 -9.91
C GLU A 3 -4.42 3.44 -10.06
N LYS A 4 -3.43 3.36 -9.24
CA LYS A 4 -2.46 2.27 -9.23
C LYS A 4 -2.48 1.61 -7.88
N SER A 5 -2.63 0.29 -7.84
CA SER A 5 -2.50 -0.49 -6.61
C SER A 5 -1.08 -1.01 -6.48
N VAL A 6 -0.51 -0.87 -5.29
CA VAL A 6 0.82 -1.35 -4.98
C VAL A 6 0.69 -2.31 -3.81
N PHE A 7 1.04 -3.57 -4.04
CA PHE A 7 0.96 -4.62 -3.03
C PHE A 7 2.28 -4.75 -2.31
N ILE A 8 2.26 -4.59 -1.01
CA ILE A 8 3.46 -4.62 -0.18
C ILE A 8 3.77 -6.06 0.19
N GLY A 9 4.98 -6.48 -0.11
CA GLY A 9 5.48 -7.80 0.24
C GLY A 9 6.73 -7.70 1.09
N GLN A 10 7.77 -8.43 0.69
CA GLN A 10 8.98 -8.56 1.51
C GLN A 10 10.16 -7.74 1.02
N LYS A 11 10.00 -6.97 -0.04
CA LYS A 11 11.08 -6.14 -0.54
C LYS A 11 11.29 -4.93 0.37
N PRO A 12 12.46 -4.28 0.28
CA PRO A 12 12.70 -3.06 1.07
C PRO A 12 11.69 -1.97 0.76
N VAL A 13 11.41 -1.16 1.75
CA VAL A 13 10.43 -0.07 1.64
C VAL A 13 10.71 0.83 0.44
N ARG A 14 11.98 1.15 0.18
CA ARG A 14 12.32 2.04 -0.94
C ARG A 14 11.85 1.53 -2.30
N ASN A 15 11.76 0.20 -2.46
CA ASN A 15 11.27 -0.38 -3.72
C ASN A 15 9.80 0.01 -3.94
N TYR A 16 9.01 -0.02 -2.89
CA TYR A 16 7.59 0.32 -2.98
C TYR A 16 7.38 1.82 -3.10
N VAL A 17 8.20 2.62 -2.41
CA VAL A 17 8.17 4.07 -2.56
C VAL A 17 8.45 4.45 -4.01
N LEU A 18 9.48 3.83 -4.60
CA LEU A 18 9.82 4.12 -5.99
C LEU A 18 8.69 3.73 -6.94
N ALA A 19 8.05 2.57 -6.70
CA ALA A 19 6.92 2.15 -7.52
C ALA A 19 5.78 3.17 -7.46
N CYS A 20 5.48 3.69 -6.28
CA CYS A 20 4.44 4.69 -6.12
C CYS A 20 4.81 6.01 -6.81
N LEU A 21 6.05 6.47 -6.62
CA LEU A 21 6.51 7.72 -7.25
C LEU A 21 6.48 7.60 -8.77
N THR A 22 6.96 6.48 -9.30
CA THR A 22 6.94 6.24 -10.74
C THR A 22 5.52 6.32 -11.29
N SER A 23 4.58 5.70 -10.61
CA SER A 23 3.20 5.72 -11.03
C SER A 23 2.61 7.14 -10.99
N LEU A 24 2.88 7.88 -9.91
CA LEU A 24 2.35 9.25 -9.77
C LEU A 24 2.95 10.19 -10.80
N TYR A 25 4.25 10.07 -11.08
CA TYR A 25 4.88 10.90 -12.09
C TYR A 25 4.49 10.51 -13.51
N SER A 26 4.01 9.28 -13.71
CA SER A 26 3.57 8.81 -15.03
C SER A 26 2.11 9.11 -15.33
N GLY A 27 1.42 9.75 -14.42
CA GLY A 27 0.05 10.19 -14.67
C GLY A 27 -1.03 9.60 -13.78
N SER A 28 -0.69 8.68 -12.88
CA SER A 28 -1.69 8.20 -11.92
C SER A 28 -2.06 9.33 -10.96
N ASN A 29 -3.35 9.48 -10.70
CA ASN A 29 -3.83 10.47 -9.75
C ASN A 29 -3.85 9.95 -8.34
N LYS A 30 -3.93 8.64 -8.19
CA LYS A 30 -4.02 7.98 -6.90
C LYS A 30 -3.15 6.74 -6.88
N VAL A 31 -2.63 6.43 -5.70
CA VAL A 31 -2.02 5.14 -5.44
C VAL A 31 -2.72 4.53 -4.23
N VAL A 32 -2.96 3.24 -4.29
CA VAL A 32 -3.55 2.49 -3.19
C VAL A 32 -2.51 1.49 -2.72
N VAL A 33 -2.03 1.69 -1.51
CA VAL A 33 -1.02 0.81 -0.92
C VAL A 33 -1.76 -0.26 -0.12
N LYS A 34 -1.57 -1.50 -0.50
CA LYS A 34 -2.28 -2.64 0.10
C LYS A 34 -1.30 -3.58 0.76
N ALA A 35 -1.64 -4.03 1.95
CA ALA A 35 -0.79 -4.96 2.67
C ALA A 35 -1.64 -5.80 3.61
N ARG A 36 -1.10 -6.95 3.98
CA ARG A 36 -1.75 -7.81 4.97
C ARG A 36 -0.70 -8.46 5.86
N GLY A 37 -1.13 -8.81 7.06
CA GLY A 37 -0.28 -9.48 8.01
C GLY A 37 0.94 -8.66 8.36
N ARG A 38 2.09 -9.29 8.34
CA ARG A 38 3.34 -8.63 8.73
C ARG A 38 3.78 -7.51 7.80
N ALA A 39 3.22 -7.45 6.60
CA ALA A 39 3.58 -6.39 5.66
C ALA A 39 2.91 -5.05 6.00
N ILE A 40 1.98 -5.02 6.94
CA ILE A 40 1.24 -3.79 7.27
C ILE A 40 2.19 -2.69 7.77
N CYS A 41 3.14 -3.03 8.62
CA CYS A 41 4.11 -2.03 9.09
C CYS A 41 4.92 -1.46 7.93
N ARG A 42 5.32 -2.32 7.01
CA ARG A 42 6.07 -1.88 5.84
C ARG A 42 5.22 -0.97 4.95
N ALA A 43 3.92 -1.23 4.87
CA ALA A 43 3.00 -0.36 4.14
C ALA A 43 2.95 1.03 4.76
N VAL A 44 2.85 1.11 6.07
CA VAL A 44 2.82 2.39 6.78
C VAL A 44 4.15 3.13 6.56
N ASP A 45 5.27 2.44 6.67
CA ASP A 45 6.58 3.04 6.41
C ASP A 45 6.69 3.57 4.99
N THR A 46 6.15 2.82 4.03
CA THR A 46 6.13 3.23 2.61
C THR A 46 5.35 4.52 2.45
N VAL A 47 4.16 4.58 3.04
CA VAL A 47 3.30 5.76 2.96
C VAL A 47 3.97 6.97 3.62
N GLU A 48 4.58 6.78 4.78
CA GLU A 48 5.25 7.87 5.47
C GLU A 48 6.42 8.43 4.66
N MET A 49 7.21 7.55 4.06
CA MET A 49 8.32 7.98 3.23
C MET A 49 7.83 8.69 1.97
N LEU A 50 6.77 8.17 1.36
CA LEU A 50 6.17 8.78 0.18
C LEU A 50 5.66 10.18 0.47
N ARG A 51 4.99 10.36 1.61
CA ARG A 51 4.46 11.67 2.00
C ARG A 51 5.56 12.67 2.30
N ARG A 52 6.72 12.23 2.77
CA ARG A 52 7.87 13.11 2.93
C ARG A 52 8.47 13.53 1.59
N SER A 53 8.39 12.66 0.59
CA SER A 53 8.90 12.94 -0.75
C SER A 53 7.97 13.84 -1.57
N MET A 54 6.66 13.71 -1.34
CA MET A 54 5.64 14.50 -2.04
C MET A 54 4.72 15.11 -0.99
N LYS A 55 5.05 16.30 -0.54
CA LYS A 55 4.38 16.90 0.62
C LYS A 55 2.94 17.31 0.36
N ASP A 56 2.58 17.51 -0.90
CA ASP A 56 1.21 17.85 -1.26
C ASP A 56 0.33 16.62 -1.48
N LEU A 57 0.89 15.44 -1.36
CA LEU A 57 0.13 14.21 -1.50
C LEU A 57 -0.85 14.08 -0.33
N GLN A 58 -2.10 13.77 -0.63
CA GLN A 58 -3.16 13.73 0.37
C GLN A 58 -3.49 12.30 0.77
N LEU A 59 -3.59 12.07 2.06
CA LEU A 59 -4.07 10.80 2.57
C LEU A 59 -5.60 10.85 2.50
N GLU A 60 -6.16 10.10 1.55
CA GLU A 60 -7.60 10.12 1.35
C GLU A 60 -8.36 9.17 2.24
N ASN A 61 -7.86 7.99 2.42
CA ASN A 61 -8.59 6.95 3.12
C ASN A 61 -7.67 5.87 3.64
N ILE A 62 -8.04 5.29 4.75
CA ILE A 62 -7.42 4.08 5.28
C ILE A 62 -8.54 3.10 5.56
N MET A 63 -8.47 1.92 4.96
CA MET A 63 -9.45 0.89 5.17
C MET A 63 -8.81 -0.32 5.83
N LEU A 64 -9.40 -0.79 6.89
CA LEU A 64 -8.95 -1.99 7.60
C LEU A 64 -9.94 -3.11 7.37
N SER A 65 -9.41 -4.31 7.23
CA SER A 65 -10.26 -5.47 7.04
C SER A 65 -9.54 -6.72 7.51
N THR A 66 -10.26 -7.83 7.47
CA THR A 66 -9.71 -9.14 7.78
C THR A 66 -9.90 -10.01 6.54
N GLU A 67 -8.84 -10.69 6.12
CA GLU A 67 -8.89 -11.60 4.98
C GLU A 67 -8.66 -13.02 5.45
N GLU A 68 -9.36 -13.95 4.82
CA GLU A 68 -9.12 -15.35 5.06
C GLU A 68 -8.09 -15.85 4.08
N VAL A 69 -7.06 -16.50 4.59
CA VAL A 69 -5.95 -17.00 3.79
C VAL A 69 -5.87 -18.51 3.93
N ALA A 70 -5.77 -19.19 2.81
CA ALA A 70 -5.60 -20.63 2.80
C ALA A 70 -4.17 -20.98 3.23
N ARG A 71 -4.06 -21.94 4.11
CA ARG A 71 -2.79 -22.50 4.57
C ARG A 71 -2.63 -23.92 4.06
N GLU A 72 -1.49 -24.50 4.33
CA GLU A 72 -1.25 -25.90 3.95
C GLU A 72 -2.27 -26.83 4.62
N GLN A 73 -2.53 -27.94 3.96
CA GLN A 73 -3.42 -29.00 4.48
C GLN A 73 -4.85 -28.50 4.69
N GLY A 74 -5.31 -27.58 3.86
CA GLY A 74 -6.68 -27.12 3.91
C GLY A 74 -7.03 -26.22 5.08
N ARG A 75 -6.05 -25.81 5.86
CA ARG A 75 -6.27 -24.89 6.97
C ARG A 75 -6.50 -23.48 6.45
N LYS A 76 -7.26 -22.71 7.21
CA LYS A 76 -7.51 -21.30 6.92
C LYS A 76 -7.13 -20.47 8.11
N SER A 77 -6.62 -19.30 7.85
CA SER A 77 -6.26 -18.34 8.89
C SER A 77 -6.80 -16.97 8.51
N ASN A 78 -7.15 -16.18 9.51
CA ASN A 78 -7.54 -14.80 9.29
C ASN A 78 -6.31 -13.93 9.47
N VAL A 79 -6.12 -13.00 8.54
CA VAL A 79 -5.03 -12.01 8.64
C VAL A 79 -5.61 -10.61 8.51
N SER A 80 -5.01 -9.68 9.22
CA SER A 80 -5.39 -8.27 9.11
C SER A 80 -4.90 -7.73 7.77
N ALA A 81 -5.68 -6.83 7.19
CA ALA A 81 -5.32 -6.19 5.93
C ALA A 81 -5.57 -4.69 6.03
N ILE A 82 -4.81 -3.94 5.25
CA ILE A 82 -4.93 -2.49 5.20
C ILE A 82 -4.86 -2.02 3.75
N GLU A 83 -5.66 -1.00 3.44
CA GLU A 83 -5.58 -0.29 2.17
C GLU A 83 -5.46 1.19 2.48
N ILE A 84 -4.42 1.83 1.99
CA ILE A 84 -4.16 3.25 2.22
C ILE A 84 -4.19 3.94 0.87
N THR A 85 -5.13 4.86 0.70
CA THR A 85 -5.30 5.59 -0.56
C THR A 85 -4.70 6.97 -0.44
N LEU A 86 -3.79 7.28 -1.35
CA LEU A 86 -3.14 8.59 -1.44
C LEU A 86 -3.45 9.19 -2.79
N SER A 87 -3.69 10.49 -2.83
CA SER A 87 -4.04 11.16 -4.07
C SER A 87 -3.28 12.46 -4.23
N LYS A 88 -3.06 12.84 -5.49
CA LYS A 88 -2.56 14.16 -5.81
C LYS A 88 -3.66 15.19 -5.61
N PRO A 89 -3.30 16.41 -5.30
CA PRO A 89 -4.31 17.48 -5.18
C PRO A 89 -4.95 17.83 -6.52
#